data_07ef311db581e1624c9fa3cbcaf9b88d
#
_entry.id   07ef311db581e1624c9fa3cbcaf9b88d
#
_cell.length_a   1.000
_cell.length_b   1.000
_cell.length_c   1.000
_cell.angle_alpha   90.00
_cell.angle_beta   90.00
_cell.angle_gamma   90.00
#
_symmetry.space_group_name_H-M   'P 1'
#
loop_
_entity.id
_entity.type
_entity.pdbx_description
1 polymer ?
#
loop_
_entity_poly.entity_id
_entity_poly.type
_entity_poly.pdbx_seq_one_letter_code
_entity_poly.pdbx_strand_id
1 'polypeptide(L)'
;MEEINDEVIVENLDFSSSEISAFIERVEAREISLSPSSLRAFCRSPRHFIAYKLGKFKPTPAMIFGSLVDCLVTQPDTFDKHFYFPPEGAKLTSMEGCQAWLSLWGKNYITFTFGEAKALALQCMENEKRSKITQALYNEAEKLVAKMRRNQPFHYT
;
A
#
# COMPACT_ATOMS: atom_id res chain seq x y z
N MET A 1 -2.74 12.46 -28.29
CA MET A 1 -1.75 11.96 -27.34
C MET A 1 -2.36 12.20 -25.95
N GLU A 2 -2.97 11.16 -25.41
CA GLU A 2 -3.52 11.24 -24.04
C GLU A 2 -2.34 11.37 -23.09
N GLU A 3 -2.29 12.48 -22.39
CA GLU A 3 -1.40 12.62 -21.25
C GLU A 3 -1.80 11.56 -20.22
N ILE A 4 -0.98 10.53 -20.09
CA ILE A 4 -1.06 9.60 -18.98
C ILE A 4 -0.71 10.42 -17.75
N ASN A 5 -1.76 10.86 -17.06
CA ASN A 5 -1.67 11.57 -15.80
C ASN A 5 -1.29 10.54 -14.72
N ASP A 6 -0.07 10.02 -14.79
CA ASP A 6 0.58 9.27 -13.70
C ASP A 6 0.97 10.27 -12.60
N GLU A 7 -0.03 10.93 -12.06
CA GLU A 7 0.14 11.79 -10.91
C GLU A 7 0.36 10.90 -9.67
N VAL A 8 1.61 10.53 -9.45
CA VAL A 8 2.03 10.06 -8.11
C VAL A 8 1.85 11.26 -7.19
N ILE A 9 0.70 11.29 -6.50
CA ILE A 9 0.39 12.34 -5.55
C ILE A 9 1.30 12.11 -4.34
N VAL A 10 2.38 12.87 -4.27
CA VAL A 10 3.21 12.97 -3.08
C VAL A 10 2.55 14.01 -2.19
N GLU A 11 1.83 13.56 -1.18
CA GLU A 11 1.08 14.45 -0.28
C GLU A 11 1.99 15.34 0.57
N ASN A 12 3.24 14.95 0.80
CA ASN A 12 4.20 15.73 1.57
C ASN A 12 5.62 15.58 1.02
N LEU A 13 6.18 16.68 0.52
CA LEU A 13 7.57 16.76 0.04
C LEU A 13 8.54 17.32 1.11
N ASP A 14 8.06 17.44 2.35
CA ASP A 14 8.90 17.89 3.45
C ASP A 14 9.62 16.69 4.08
N PHE A 15 10.91 16.87 4.27
CA PHE A 15 11.78 15.87 4.86
C PHE A 15 12.45 16.43 6.11
N SER A 16 12.53 15.60 7.14
CA SER A 16 13.35 15.93 8.31
C SER A 16 14.85 15.88 7.95
N SER A 17 15.67 16.62 8.69
CA SER A 17 17.11 16.61 8.49
C SER A 17 17.70 15.20 8.66
N SER A 18 17.15 14.38 9.56
CA SER A 18 17.56 13.00 9.77
C SER A 18 17.24 12.10 8.58
N GLU A 19 16.09 12.29 7.94
CA GLU A 19 15.70 11.53 6.73
C GLU A 19 16.61 11.87 5.55
N ILE A 20 16.96 13.15 5.39
CA ILE A 20 17.88 13.60 4.34
C ILE A 20 19.27 13.03 4.59
N SER A 21 19.79 13.07 5.82
CA SER A 21 21.10 12.52 6.16
C SER A 21 21.18 11.03 5.92
N ALA A 22 20.18 10.28 6.37
CA ALA A 22 20.08 8.83 6.12
C ALA A 22 19.98 8.50 4.62
N PHE A 23 19.28 9.31 3.85
CA PHE A 23 19.20 9.15 2.40
C PHE A 23 20.58 9.38 1.73
N ILE A 24 21.30 10.43 2.12
CA ILE A 24 22.64 10.74 1.61
C ILE A 24 23.59 9.58 1.91
N GLU A 25 23.59 9.07 3.13
CA GLU A 25 24.42 7.90 3.51
C GLU A 25 24.17 6.70 2.59
N ARG A 26 22.91 6.41 2.28
CA ARG A 26 22.54 5.33 1.34
C ARG A 26 23.00 5.60 -0.10
N VAL A 27 22.99 6.85 -0.52
CA VAL A 27 23.52 7.25 -1.84
C VAL A 27 25.03 7.04 -1.89
N GLU A 28 25.76 7.48 -0.86
CA GLU A 28 27.22 7.32 -0.74
C GLU A 28 27.61 5.84 -0.67
N ALA A 29 26.84 5.02 0.03
CA ALA A 29 27.01 3.57 0.10
C ALA A 29 26.62 2.84 -1.20
N ARG A 30 26.12 3.54 -2.20
CA ARG A 30 25.62 2.97 -3.48
C ARG A 30 24.49 1.95 -3.30
N GLU A 31 23.69 2.11 -2.27
CA GLU A 31 22.55 1.24 -1.98
C GLU A 31 21.26 1.67 -2.71
N ILE A 32 21.27 2.85 -3.34
CA ILE A 32 20.11 3.38 -4.07
C ILE A 32 20.14 2.84 -5.51
N SER A 33 19.21 1.94 -5.80
CA SER A 33 19.00 1.45 -7.17
C SER A 33 18.18 2.44 -7.99
N LEU A 34 18.48 2.52 -9.28
CA LEU A 34 17.69 3.31 -10.23
C LEU A 34 16.74 2.39 -10.99
N SER A 35 15.49 2.81 -11.10
CA SER A 35 14.47 2.18 -11.93
C SER A 35 13.85 3.21 -12.88
N PRO A 36 13.18 2.81 -13.97
CA PRO A 36 12.49 3.76 -14.84
C PRO A 36 11.53 4.67 -14.08
N SER A 37 10.79 4.14 -13.10
CA SER A 37 9.86 4.92 -12.28
C SER A 37 10.59 5.93 -11.38
N SER A 38 11.73 5.55 -10.79
CA SER A 38 12.52 6.47 -9.97
C SER A 38 13.17 7.57 -10.80
N LEU A 39 13.57 7.28 -12.04
CA LEU A 39 14.09 8.27 -12.97
C LEU A 39 13.00 9.26 -13.42
N ARG A 40 11.78 8.79 -13.65
CA ARG A 40 10.63 9.69 -13.94
C ARG A 40 10.37 10.64 -12.77
N ALA A 41 10.41 10.13 -11.54
CA ALA A 41 10.29 10.97 -10.34
C ALA A 41 11.41 12.02 -10.27
N PHE A 42 12.65 11.66 -10.60
CA PHE A 42 13.78 12.58 -10.66
C PHE A 42 13.60 13.65 -11.73
N CYS A 43 13.11 13.29 -12.91
CA CYS A 43 12.82 14.24 -13.99
C CYS A 43 11.77 15.29 -13.58
N ARG A 44 10.90 14.93 -12.65
CA ARG A 44 9.91 15.87 -12.09
C ARG A 44 10.55 16.86 -11.13
N SER A 45 11.26 16.37 -10.14
CA SER A 45 12.17 17.14 -9.28
C SER A 45 13.00 16.20 -8.40
N PRO A 46 14.18 16.64 -7.90
CA PRO A 46 14.95 15.86 -6.93
C PRO A 46 14.15 15.48 -5.67
N ARG A 47 13.25 16.35 -5.20
CA ARG A 47 12.38 16.08 -4.05
C ARG A 47 11.43 14.90 -4.31
N HIS A 48 10.84 14.82 -5.51
CA HIS A 48 9.98 13.70 -5.90
C HIS A 48 10.77 12.38 -5.94
N PHE A 49 12.01 12.41 -6.41
CA PHE A 49 12.89 11.25 -6.38
C PHE A 49 13.16 10.75 -4.96
N ILE A 50 13.52 11.67 -4.06
CA ILE A 50 13.76 11.34 -2.64
C ILE A 50 12.48 10.77 -2.00
N ALA A 51 11.34 11.39 -2.21
CA ALA A 51 10.05 10.93 -1.71
C ALA A 51 9.70 9.53 -2.23
N TYR A 52 9.95 9.27 -3.51
CA TYR A 52 9.75 7.98 -4.13
C TYR A 52 10.63 6.90 -3.48
N LYS A 53 11.92 7.19 -3.27
CA LYS A 53 12.88 6.26 -2.66
C LYS A 53 12.65 6.03 -1.16
N LEU A 54 12.10 7.00 -0.46
CA LEU A 54 11.69 6.88 0.94
C LEU A 54 10.31 6.21 1.12
N GLY A 55 9.63 5.87 0.03
CA GLY A 55 8.29 5.27 0.08
C GLY A 55 7.20 6.23 0.55
N LYS A 56 7.44 7.55 0.46
CA LYS A 56 6.48 8.60 0.84
C LYS A 56 5.45 8.92 -0.25
N PHE A 57 5.07 7.94 -1.03
CA PHE A 57 4.01 8.10 -2.02
C PHE A 57 2.82 7.22 -1.67
N LYS A 58 1.65 7.73 -1.97
CA LYS A 58 0.42 6.96 -1.81
C LYS A 58 0.18 6.17 -3.10
N PRO A 59 0.09 4.84 -3.03
CA PRO A 59 -0.16 4.06 -4.22
C PRO A 59 -1.52 4.39 -4.82
N THR A 60 -1.58 4.54 -6.14
CA THR A 60 -2.84 4.72 -6.84
C THR A 60 -3.65 3.42 -6.85
N PRO A 61 -4.99 3.46 -7.04
CA PRO A 61 -5.80 2.25 -7.18
C PRO A 61 -5.28 1.29 -8.25
N ALA A 62 -4.78 1.81 -9.36
CA ALA A 62 -4.18 1.00 -10.43
C ALA A 62 -2.90 0.28 -9.99
N MET A 63 -2.05 0.95 -9.20
CA MET A 63 -0.85 0.33 -8.63
C MET A 63 -1.21 -0.77 -7.62
N ILE A 64 -2.21 -0.54 -6.78
CA ILE A 64 -2.71 -1.55 -5.83
C ILE A 64 -3.24 -2.76 -6.58
N PHE A 65 -4.03 -2.55 -7.62
CA PHE A 65 -4.56 -3.62 -8.46
C PHE A 65 -3.44 -4.42 -9.15
N GLY A 66 -2.46 -3.74 -9.75
CA GLY A 66 -1.30 -4.38 -10.37
C GLY A 66 -0.50 -5.22 -9.39
N SER A 67 -0.23 -4.69 -8.19
CA SER A 67 0.46 -5.42 -7.12
C SER A 67 -0.34 -6.63 -6.62
N LEU A 68 -1.67 -6.51 -6.56
CA LEU A 68 -2.56 -7.60 -6.19
C LEU A 68 -2.51 -8.74 -7.22
N VAL A 69 -2.62 -8.41 -8.50
CA VAL A 69 -2.52 -9.39 -9.60
C VAL A 69 -1.15 -10.08 -9.57
N ASP A 70 -0.07 -9.32 -9.43
CA ASP A 70 1.29 -9.85 -9.34
C ASP A 70 1.44 -10.81 -8.15
N CYS A 71 0.95 -10.45 -6.98
CA CYS A 71 0.95 -11.30 -5.78
C CYS A 71 0.20 -12.61 -6.02
N LEU A 72 -0.99 -12.56 -6.59
CA LEU A 72 -1.82 -13.74 -6.85
C LEU A 72 -1.21 -14.67 -7.91
N VAL A 73 -0.43 -14.12 -8.86
CA VAL A 73 0.27 -14.92 -9.88
C VAL A 73 1.54 -15.55 -9.34
N THR A 74 2.36 -14.77 -8.63
CA THR A 74 3.73 -15.15 -8.28
C THR A 74 3.86 -15.76 -6.89
N GLN A 75 3.18 -15.17 -5.89
CA GLN A 75 3.34 -15.52 -4.48
C GLN A 75 2.01 -15.42 -3.71
N PRO A 76 0.99 -16.23 -4.06
CA PRO A 76 -0.33 -16.13 -3.43
C PRO A 76 -0.30 -16.35 -1.90
N ASP A 77 0.66 -17.12 -1.39
CA ASP A 77 0.83 -17.38 0.05
C ASP A 77 1.28 -16.16 0.85
N THR A 78 1.73 -15.10 0.18
CA THR A 78 2.15 -13.85 0.83
C THR A 78 1.06 -12.79 0.85
N PHE A 79 -0.15 -13.11 0.40
CA PHE A 79 -1.27 -12.17 0.33
C PHE A 79 -1.50 -11.41 1.63
N ASP A 80 -1.62 -12.11 2.74
CA ASP A 80 -1.88 -11.51 4.05
C ASP A 80 -0.77 -10.58 4.57
N LYS A 81 0.43 -10.67 3.99
CA LYS A 81 1.55 -9.78 4.32
C LYS A 81 1.45 -8.42 3.61
N HIS A 82 0.74 -8.37 2.49
CA HIS A 82 0.70 -7.20 1.61
C HIS A 82 -0.67 -6.54 1.52
N PHE A 83 -1.74 -7.28 1.79
CA PHE A 83 -3.11 -6.83 1.62
C PHE A 83 -3.98 -7.22 2.81
N TYR A 84 -5.05 -6.46 3.01
CA TYR A 84 -6.08 -6.79 3.99
C TYR A 84 -7.46 -6.31 3.51
N PHE A 85 -8.49 -6.98 3.99
CA PHE A 85 -9.88 -6.56 3.78
C PHE A 85 -10.34 -5.73 4.97
N PRO A 86 -10.89 -4.54 4.75
CA PRO A 86 -11.51 -3.79 5.84
C PRO A 86 -12.74 -4.54 6.36
N PRO A 87 -13.07 -4.42 7.66
CA PRO A 87 -14.30 -5.00 8.19
C PRO A 87 -15.51 -4.35 7.53
N GLU A 88 -16.41 -5.19 7.00
CA GLU A 88 -17.57 -4.76 6.22
C GLU A 88 -18.51 -3.92 7.07
N GLY A 89 -18.90 -2.75 6.54
CA GLY A 89 -19.84 -1.85 7.21
C GLY A 89 -19.35 -1.18 8.48
N ALA A 90 -18.13 -1.43 8.91
CA ALA A 90 -17.56 -0.86 10.13
C ALA A 90 -17.21 0.62 9.97
N LYS A 91 -17.93 1.48 10.68
CA LYS A 91 -17.69 2.92 10.73
C LYS A 91 -17.07 3.31 12.06
N LEU A 92 -16.07 4.19 12.04
CA LEU A 92 -15.45 4.73 13.26
C LEU A 92 -16.35 5.71 14.04
N THR A 93 -17.57 5.87 13.61
CA THR A 93 -18.62 6.68 14.26
C THR A 93 -19.42 5.90 15.31
N SER A 94 -19.23 4.57 15.41
CA SER A 94 -19.89 3.71 16.39
C SER A 94 -18.86 2.87 17.15
N MET A 95 -19.22 2.47 18.37
CA MET A 95 -18.37 1.58 19.19
C MET A 95 -18.19 0.22 18.51
N GLU A 96 -19.24 -0.32 17.94
CA GLU A 96 -19.22 -1.61 17.21
C GLU A 96 -18.29 -1.55 16.02
N GLY A 97 -18.31 -0.45 15.26
CA GLY A 97 -17.39 -0.23 14.14
C GLY A 97 -15.94 -0.14 14.59
N CYS A 98 -15.64 0.58 15.67
CA CYS A 98 -14.29 0.64 16.25
C CYS A 98 -13.82 -0.73 16.74
N GLN A 99 -14.69 -1.51 17.37
CA GLN A 99 -14.36 -2.87 17.80
C GLN A 99 -14.08 -3.80 16.63
N ALA A 100 -14.84 -3.70 15.53
CA ALA A 100 -14.62 -4.48 14.32
C ALA A 100 -13.24 -4.18 13.71
N TRP A 101 -12.86 -2.91 13.64
CA TRP A 101 -11.52 -2.51 13.19
C TRP A 101 -10.42 -3.02 14.13
N LEU A 102 -10.59 -2.90 15.44
CA LEU A 102 -9.62 -3.39 16.42
C LEU A 102 -9.45 -4.91 16.36
N SER A 103 -10.52 -5.63 16.11
CA SER A 103 -10.48 -7.09 15.93
C SER A 103 -9.65 -7.51 14.72
N LEU A 104 -9.62 -6.71 13.66
CA LEU A 104 -8.76 -6.94 12.49
C LEU A 104 -7.27 -7.02 12.86
N TRP A 105 -6.84 -6.25 13.88
CA TRP A 105 -5.47 -6.25 14.39
C TRP A 105 -5.27 -7.12 15.63
N GLY A 106 -6.24 -8.00 15.93
CA GLY A 106 -6.18 -8.91 17.09
C GLY A 106 -6.28 -8.18 18.44
N LYS A 107 -6.83 -6.98 18.47
CA LYS A 107 -6.96 -6.16 19.68
C LYS A 107 -8.41 -6.21 20.16
N ASN A 108 -8.71 -7.12 21.08
CA ASN A 108 -10.00 -7.23 21.74
C ASN A 108 -9.95 -6.51 23.11
N TYR A 109 -10.51 -5.31 23.16
CA TYR A 109 -10.60 -4.56 24.40
C TYR A 109 -12.07 -4.34 24.78
N ILE A 110 -12.52 -5.10 25.77
CA ILE A 110 -13.91 -5.07 26.26
C ILE A 110 -14.18 -3.83 27.14
N THR A 111 -13.12 -3.16 27.64
CA THR A 111 -13.18 -2.13 28.67
C THR A 111 -12.91 -0.71 28.20
N PHE A 112 -12.73 -0.47 26.91
CA PHE A 112 -12.46 0.87 26.39
C PHE A 112 -13.71 1.72 26.24
N THR A 113 -13.56 3.02 26.51
CA THR A 113 -14.52 4.02 26.09
C THR A 113 -14.49 4.18 24.57
N PHE A 114 -15.57 4.73 24.00
CA PHE A 114 -15.64 5.00 22.55
C PHE A 114 -14.48 5.86 22.04
N GLY A 115 -14.10 6.90 22.82
CA GLY A 115 -12.98 7.77 22.48
C GLY A 115 -11.63 7.04 22.42
N GLU A 116 -11.39 6.17 23.40
CA GLU A 116 -10.17 5.34 23.46
C GLU A 116 -10.12 4.31 22.33
N ALA A 117 -11.22 3.62 22.07
CA ALA A 117 -11.33 2.65 20.98
C ALA A 117 -11.12 3.30 19.61
N LYS A 118 -11.72 4.47 19.40
CA LYS A 118 -11.54 5.26 18.16
C LYS A 118 -10.10 5.73 17.98
N ALA A 119 -9.49 6.28 19.02
CA ALA A 119 -8.10 6.73 18.98
C ALA A 119 -7.14 5.58 18.66
N LEU A 120 -7.32 4.42 19.30
CA LEU A 120 -6.50 3.24 19.05
C LEU A 120 -6.71 2.68 17.63
N ALA A 121 -7.95 2.65 17.14
CA ALA A 121 -8.24 2.22 15.77
C ALA A 121 -7.56 3.13 14.74
N LEU A 122 -7.61 4.44 14.91
CA LEU A 122 -6.93 5.41 14.06
C LEU A 122 -5.40 5.22 14.10
N GLN A 123 -4.83 5.01 15.27
CA GLN A 123 -3.40 4.73 15.40
C GLN A 123 -2.99 3.44 14.69
N CYS A 124 -3.79 2.39 14.80
CA CYS A 124 -3.54 1.14 14.08
C CYS A 124 -3.65 1.32 12.55
N MET A 125 -4.57 2.15 12.07
CA MET A 125 -4.69 2.47 10.64
C MET A 125 -3.46 3.22 10.13
N GLU A 126 -2.93 4.18 10.89
CA GLU A 126 -1.70 4.91 10.53
C GLU A 126 -0.48 4.00 10.48
N ASN A 127 -0.41 3.01 11.35
CA ASN A 127 0.70 2.05 11.41
C ASN A 127 0.53 0.87 10.45
N GLU A 128 -0.61 0.73 9.79
CA GLU A 128 -0.86 -0.35 8.85
C GLU A 128 -0.07 -0.13 7.55
N LYS A 129 0.79 -1.07 7.23
CA LYS A 129 1.64 -1.02 6.02
C LYS A 129 1.05 -1.77 4.85
N ARG A 130 0.07 -2.64 5.10
CA ARG A 130 -0.59 -3.42 4.05
C ARG A 130 -1.58 -2.55 3.28
N SER A 131 -1.79 -2.89 2.03
CA SER A 131 -2.78 -2.19 1.19
C SER A 131 -4.19 -2.68 1.48
N LYS A 132 -5.10 -1.73 1.69
CA LYS A 132 -6.54 -2.00 1.85
C LYS A 132 -7.15 -2.33 0.49
N ILE A 133 -7.84 -3.45 0.39
CA ILE A 133 -8.56 -3.87 -0.82
C ILE A 133 -10.01 -4.22 -0.52
N THR A 134 -10.87 -4.09 -1.50
CA THR A 134 -12.26 -4.52 -1.43
C THR A 134 -12.41 -5.95 -1.97
N GLN A 135 -13.45 -6.65 -1.54
CA GLN A 135 -13.77 -7.97 -2.09
C GLN A 135 -14.03 -7.92 -3.61
N ALA A 136 -14.64 -6.85 -4.08
CA ALA A 136 -14.87 -6.65 -5.52
C ALA A 136 -13.55 -6.55 -6.30
N LEU A 137 -12.58 -5.81 -5.79
CA LEU A 137 -11.24 -5.69 -6.41
C LEU A 137 -10.51 -7.03 -6.43
N TYR A 138 -10.58 -7.76 -5.32
CA TYR A 138 -10.00 -9.10 -5.23
C TYR A 138 -10.61 -10.06 -6.26
N ASN A 139 -11.93 -10.07 -6.39
CA ASN A 139 -12.64 -10.90 -7.35
C ASN A 139 -12.28 -10.56 -8.80
N GLU A 140 -12.11 -9.28 -9.12
CA GLU A 140 -11.64 -8.84 -10.44
C GLU A 140 -10.21 -9.32 -10.73
N ALA A 141 -9.33 -9.22 -9.74
CA ALA A 141 -7.96 -9.71 -9.85
C ALA A 141 -7.92 -11.23 -10.07
N GLU A 142 -8.71 -11.99 -9.33
CA GLU A 142 -8.83 -13.45 -9.51
C GLU A 142 -9.32 -13.84 -10.90
N LYS A 143 -10.31 -13.13 -11.43
CA LYS A 143 -10.81 -13.34 -12.80
C LYS A 143 -9.72 -13.09 -13.83
N LEU A 144 -8.94 -12.03 -13.66
CA LEU A 144 -7.82 -11.71 -14.55
C LEU A 144 -6.73 -12.79 -14.48
N VAL A 145 -6.35 -13.21 -13.28
CA VAL A 145 -5.35 -14.27 -13.08
C VAL A 145 -5.82 -15.59 -13.71
N ALA A 146 -7.08 -15.96 -13.53
CA ALA A 146 -7.65 -17.16 -14.14
C ALA A 146 -7.64 -17.09 -15.68
N LYS A 147 -7.92 -15.91 -16.25
CA LYS A 147 -7.83 -15.66 -17.70
C LYS A 147 -6.38 -15.77 -18.19
N MET A 148 -5.43 -15.21 -17.48
CA MET A 148 -4.00 -15.29 -17.80
C MET A 148 -3.53 -16.74 -17.81
N ARG A 149 -3.89 -17.52 -16.78
CA ARG A 149 -3.51 -18.96 -16.68
C ARG A 149 -4.09 -19.79 -17.82
N ARG A 150 -5.32 -19.53 -18.24
CA ARG A 150 -5.95 -20.23 -19.38
C ARG A 150 -5.29 -19.90 -20.73
N ASN A 151 -4.77 -18.71 -20.86
CA ASN A 151 -4.17 -18.24 -22.12
C ASN A 151 -2.65 -18.45 -22.17
N GLN A 152 -2.04 -19.06 -21.15
CA GLN A 152 -0.62 -19.39 -21.21
C GLN A 152 -0.40 -20.60 -22.13
N PRO A 153 0.41 -20.44 -23.19
CA PRO A 153 0.70 -21.55 -24.12
C PRO A 153 1.63 -22.62 -23.52
N PHE A 154 2.23 -22.37 -22.35
CA PHE A 154 3.17 -23.27 -21.70
C PHE A 154 2.81 -23.41 -20.21
N HIS A 155 2.66 -24.67 -19.78
CA HIS A 155 2.65 -25.00 -18.37
C HIS A 155 4.09 -25.05 -17.85
N TYR A 156 4.49 -24.06 -17.06
CA TYR A 156 5.71 -24.16 -16.27
C TYR A 156 5.42 -25.10 -15.11
N THR A 157 5.94 -26.28 -15.19
CA THR A 157 6.02 -27.21 -14.06
C THR A 157 7.25 -26.91 -13.25
#